data_522b166385c4a207601c0d66a42081ca
#
_entry.id   522b166385c4a207601c0d66a42081ca
#
_cell.length_a   1.000
_cell.length_b   1.000
_cell.length_c   1.000
_cell.angle_alpha   90.00
_cell.angle_beta   90.00
_cell.angle_gamma   90.00
#
_symmetry.space_group_name_H-M   'P 1'
#
loop_
_entity.id
_entity.type
_entity.pdbx_description
1 polymer ?
#
loop_
_entity_poly.entity_id
_entity_poly.type
_entity_poly.pdbx_seq_one_letter_code
_entity_poly.pdbx_strand_id
1 'polypeptide(L)'
;MTSNSFINRLKSNQKVSFKDTISTINESYQYTPTSFINGLGEQAVTNAAGTNEGSCKIFAFAQLQQLDQQQTLSLFGDYYQDVLNDPNGTSHQNIRNFMRYGWAGIQFKGKNTLRLK
;
A
#
# COMPACT_ATOMS: atom_id res chain seq x y z
N MET A 1 3.32 -13.60 -12.71
CA MET A 1 2.06 -13.74 -11.94
C MET A 1 1.10 -12.66 -12.36
N THR A 2 -0.14 -13.02 -12.68
CA THR A 2 -1.16 -12.02 -13.00
C THR A 2 -1.68 -11.37 -11.71
N SER A 3 -2.28 -10.18 -11.82
CA SER A 3 -2.85 -9.53 -10.65
C SER A 3 -4.00 -10.36 -10.06
N ASN A 4 -4.79 -11.06 -10.89
CA ASN A 4 -5.86 -11.93 -10.39
C ASN A 4 -5.32 -13.11 -9.58
N SER A 5 -4.27 -13.77 -10.05
CA SER A 5 -3.63 -14.86 -9.32
C SER A 5 -3.05 -14.38 -7.99
N PHE A 6 -2.42 -13.22 -8.03
CA PHE A 6 -1.83 -12.61 -6.84
C PHE A 6 -2.91 -12.28 -5.79
N ILE A 7 -4.01 -11.66 -6.23
CA ILE A 7 -5.12 -11.32 -5.33
C ILE A 7 -5.75 -12.59 -4.76
N ASN A 8 -5.88 -13.66 -5.53
CA ASN A 8 -6.40 -14.93 -5.04
C ASN A 8 -5.51 -15.50 -3.93
N ARG A 9 -4.20 -15.43 -4.10
CA ARG A 9 -3.25 -15.85 -3.04
C ARG A 9 -3.45 -15.04 -1.78
N LEU A 10 -3.58 -13.72 -1.92
CA LEU A 10 -3.78 -12.81 -0.80
C LEU A 10 -5.06 -13.15 -0.05
N LYS A 11 -6.16 -13.36 -0.77
CA LYS A 11 -7.47 -13.67 -0.18
C LYS A 11 -7.51 -15.05 0.47
N SER A 12 -6.62 -15.95 0.05
CA SER A 12 -6.47 -17.28 0.65
C SER A 12 -5.53 -17.29 1.86
N ASN A 13 -5.15 -16.11 2.35
CA ASN A 13 -4.24 -15.94 3.50
C ASN A 13 -2.84 -16.49 3.25
N GLN A 14 -2.43 -16.62 1.98
CA GLN A 14 -1.06 -16.99 1.65
C GLN A 14 -0.16 -15.76 1.81
N LYS A 15 1.03 -15.97 2.34
CA LYS A 15 2.00 -14.88 2.48
C LYS A 15 2.45 -14.39 1.14
N VAL A 16 2.55 -13.08 0.99
CA VAL A 16 3.15 -12.45 -0.18
C VAL A 16 4.28 -11.56 0.31
N SER A 17 5.34 -11.41 -0.50
CA SER A 17 6.43 -10.52 -0.16
C SER A 17 6.17 -9.14 -0.74
N PHE A 18 6.80 -8.11 -0.17
CA PHE A 18 6.76 -6.76 -0.73
C PHE A 18 7.22 -6.77 -2.19
N LYS A 19 8.30 -7.50 -2.47
CA LYS A 19 8.85 -7.62 -3.82
C LYS A 19 7.83 -8.21 -4.80
N ASP A 20 7.10 -9.25 -4.40
CA ASP A 20 6.06 -9.85 -5.22
C ASP A 20 4.94 -8.88 -5.49
N THR A 21 4.54 -8.12 -4.49
CA THR A 21 3.50 -7.10 -4.63
C THR A 21 3.91 -6.05 -5.67
N ILE A 22 5.10 -5.50 -5.52
CA ILE A 22 5.58 -4.46 -6.44
C ILE A 22 5.75 -5.00 -7.85
N SER A 23 6.30 -6.22 -8.00
CA SER A 23 6.44 -6.86 -9.32
C SER A 23 5.08 -7.04 -10.00
N THR A 24 4.09 -7.50 -9.25
CA THR A 24 2.74 -7.71 -9.78
C THR A 24 2.12 -6.39 -10.26
N ILE A 25 2.27 -5.34 -9.47
CA ILE A 25 1.76 -4.02 -9.83
C ILE A 25 2.46 -3.52 -11.11
N ASN A 26 3.79 -3.61 -11.13
CA ASN A 26 4.56 -3.10 -12.27
C ASN A 26 4.28 -3.87 -13.57
N GLU A 27 3.95 -5.14 -13.48
CA GLU A 27 3.60 -5.94 -14.66
C GLU A 27 2.26 -5.54 -15.27
N SER A 28 1.31 -5.16 -14.44
CA SER A 28 -0.08 -4.94 -14.86
C SER A 28 -0.46 -3.48 -15.05
N TYR A 29 0.29 -2.55 -14.46
CA TYR A 29 -0.08 -1.14 -14.42
C TYR A 29 1.06 -0.23 -14.82
N GLN A 30 0.69 0.89 -15.44
CA GLN A 30 1.58 2.05 -15.59
C GLN A 30 1.41 2.92 -14.35
N TYR A 31 2.53 3.30 -13.74
CA TYR A 31 2.54 4.11 -12.54
C TYR A 31 2.85 5.57 -12.87
N THR A 32 2.06 6.47 -12.33
CA THR A 32 2.31 7.92 -12.37
C THR A 32 2.53 8.40 -10.94
N PRO A 33 3.72 8.93 -10.61
CA PRO A 33 3.96 9.45 -9.27
C PRO A 33 2.88 10.46 -8.87
N THR A 34 2.29 10.24 -7.69
CA THR A 34 1.15 11.04 -7.22
C THR A 34 1.35 11.28 -5.74
N SER A 35 1.17 12.52 -5.30
CA SER A 35 1.22 12.78 -3.85
C SER A 35 -0.04 12.27 -3.18
N PHE A 36 0.10 11.88 -1.92
CA PHE A 36 -1.03 11.40 -1.12
C PHE A 36 -0.82 11.69 0.34
N ILE A 37 -1.93 11.78 1.06
CA ILE A 37 -1.93 11.96 2.52
C ILE A 37 -2.30 10.63 3.15
N ASN A 38 -1.63 10.30 4.26
CA ASN A 38 -1.91 9.09 5.02
C ASN A 38 -2.00 9.44 6.50
N GLY A 39 -3.18 9.26 7.06
CA GLY A 39 -3.46 9.57 8.46
C GLY A 39 -4.45 10.71 8.60
N LEU A 40 -4.82 10.99 9.84
CA LEU A 40 -5.81 12.02 10.16
C LEU A 40 -5.23 12.99 11.18
N GLY A 41 -5.68 14.24 11.12
CA GLY A 41 -5.31 15.27 12.08
C GLY A 41 -3.81 15.55 12.07
N GLU A 42 -3.25 15.76 13.25
CA GLU A 42 -1.83 16.11 13.40
C GLU A 42 -0.90 14.96 13.03
N GLN A 43 -1.39 13.73 13.02
CA GLN A 43 -0.59 12.56 12.70
C GLN A 43 -0.52 12.28 11.18
N ALA A 44 -1.26 13.03 10.38
CA ALA A 44 -1.28 12.84 8.95
C ALA A 44 0.11 13.11 8.35
N VAL A 45 0.53 12.21 7.45
CA VAL A 45 1.81 12.33 6.74
C VAL A 45 1.50 12.66 5.28
N THR A 46 2.10 13.74 4.78
CA THR A 46 1.99 14.10 3.37
C THR A 46 3.17 13.48 2.63
N ASN A 47 2.87 12.68 1.62
CA ASN A 47 3.88 12.02 0.80
C ASN A 47 3.91 12.70 -0.57
N ALA A 48 4.99 13.43 -0.83
CA ALA A 48 5.13 14.12 -2.11
C ALA A 48 5.26 13.10 -3.25
N ALA A 49 4.80 13.48 -4.45
CA ALA A 49 4.94 12.63 -5.63
C ALA A 49 6.39 12.24 -5.84
N GLY A 50 6.63 10.95 -6.07
CA GLY A 50 7.99 10.42 -6.25
C GLY A 50 8.68 10.01 -4.96
N THR A 51 8.03 10.19 -3.80
CA THR A 51 8.53 9.70 -2.53
C THR A 51 7.65 8.57 -2.04
N ASN A 52 8.22 7.63 -1.29
CA ASN A 52 7.49 6.46 -0.76
C ASN A 52 6.67 5.78 -1.85
N GLU A 53 7.29 5.56 -3.00
CA GLU A 53 6.60 5.07 -4.18
C GLU A 53 6.01 3.68 -3.99
N GLY A 54 6.67 2.83 -3.22
CA GLY A 54 6.14 1.52 -2.89
C GLY A 54 4.79 1.62 -2.17
N SER A 55 4.71 2.48 -1.16
CA SER A 55 3.44 2.72 -0.45
C SER A 55 2.39 3.32 -1.38
N CYS A 56 2.79 4.27 -2.22
CA CYS A 56 1.89 4.90 -3.19
C CYS A 56 1.27 3.85 -4.11
N LYS A 57 2.09 2.98 -4.68
CA LYS A 57 1.63 1.90 -5.56
C LYS A 57 0.69 0.94 -4.83
N ILE A 58 1.05 0.54 -3.61
CA ILE A 58 0.27 -0.43 -2.86
C ILE A 58 -1.09 0.13 -2.48
N PHE A 59 -1.16 1.36 -1.98
CA PHE A 59 -2.46 1.95 -1.62
C PHE A 59 -3.32 2.16 -2.86
N ALA A 60 -2.75 2.61 -3.97
CA ALA A 60 -3.51 2.77 -5.22
C ALA A 60 -4.02 1.42 -5.74
N PHE A 61 -3.18 0.39 -5.74
CA PHE A 61 -3.55 -0.95 -6.15
C PHE A 61 -4.67 -1.53 -5.28
N ALA A 62 -4.52 -1.38 -3.96
CA ALA A 62 -5.51 -1.89 -3.01
C ALA A 62 -6.86 -1.21 -3.18
N GLN A 63 -6.89 0.10 -3.45
CA GLN A 63 -8.13 0.80 -3.75
C GLN A 63 -8.80 0.25 -5.01
N LEU A 64 -8.03 0.03 -6.07
CA LEU A 64 -8.56 -0.52 -7.31
C LEU A 64 -9.13 -1.92 -7.12
N GLN A 65 -8.50 -2.72 -6.26
CA GLN A 65 -8.92 -4.08 -5.98
C GLN A 65 -9.94 -4.16 -4.85
N GLN A 66 -10.31 -3.04 -4.25
CA GLN A 66 -11.28 -2.97 -3.15
C GLN A 66 -10.88 -3.85 -1.96
N LEU A 67 -9.60 -3.85 -1.62
CA LEU A 67 -9.08 -4.61 -0.50
C LEU A 67 -9.39 -3.91 0.82
N ASP A 68 -9.64 -4.70 1.86
CA ASP A 68 -9.83 -4.15 3.20
C ASP A 68 -8.49 -3.75 3.83
N GLN A 69 -8.55 -3.20 5.04
CA GLN A 69 -7.36 -2.72 5.74
C GLN A 69 -6.35 -3.83 5.97
N GLN A 70 -6.79 -4.99 6.45
CA GLN A 70 -5.88 -6.10 6.76
C GLN A 70 -5.24 -6.68 5.50
N GLN A 71 -6.02 -6.85 4.44
CA GLN A 71 -5.50 -7.33 3.16
C GLN A 71 -4.46 -6.36 2.60
N THR A 72 -4.73 -5.06 2.71
CA THR A 72 -3.81 -4.03 2.24
C THR A 72 -2.50 -4.06 3.03
N LEU A 73 -2.56 -4.20 4.35
CA LEU A 73 -1.36 -4.30 5.18
C LEU A 73 -0.53 -5.53 4.80
N SER A 74 -1.19 -6.63 4.47
CA SER A 74 -0.50 -7.86 4.06
C SER A 74 0.32 -7.68 2.79
N LEU A 75 -0.06 -6.74 1.92
CA LEU A 75 0.69 -6.44 0.70
C LEU A 75 2.10 -5.91 0.97
N PHE A 76 2.35 -5.34 2.14
CA PHE A 76 3.67 -4.82 2.51
C PHE A 76 4.64 -5.93 2.92
N GLY A 77 4.14 -7.14 3.12
CA GLY A 77 4.98 -8.32 3.39
C GLY A 77 5.89 -8.14 4.59
N ASP A 78 7.19 -8.31 4.39
CA ASP A 78 8.17 -8.25 5.46
C ASP A 78 8.22 -6.90 6.19
N TYR A 79 7.92 -5.81 5.50
CA TYR A 79 7.90 -4.49 6.14
C TYR A 79 6.77 -4.38 7.17
N TYR A 80 5.63 -5.01 6.89
CA TYR A 80 4.56 -5.06 7.86
C TYR A 80 4.97 -5.91 9.07
N GLN A 81 5.66 -7.03 8.85
CA GLN A 81 6.17 -7.86 9.94
C GLN A 81 7.16 -7.08 10.79
N ASP A 82 8.02 -6.26 10.18
CA ASP A 82 8.96 -5.41 10.92
C ASP A 82 8.21 -4.48 11.88
N VAL A 83 7.09 -3.91 11.45
CA VAL A 83 6.27 -3.04 12.29
C VAL A 83 5.63 -3.83 13.43
N LEU A 84 5.12 -5.02 13.15
CA LEU A 84 4.51 -5.88 14.18
C LEU A 84 5.53 -6.30 15.24
N ASN A 85 6.79 -6.50 14.83
CA ASN A 85 7.88 -6.87 15.75
C ASN A 85 8.44 -5.69 16.51
N ASP A 86 8.08 -4.46 16.14
CA ASP A 86 8.56 -3.23 16.78
C ASP A 86 7.41 -2.24 16.94
N PRO A 87 6.42 -2.57 17.78
CA PRO A 87 5.18 -1.77 17.87
C PRO A 87 5.39 -0.34 18.35
N ASN A 88 6.46 -0.09 19.09
CA ASN A 88 6.74 1.25 19.61
C ASN A 88 7.79 2.02 18.79
N GLY A 89 8.19 1.47 17.64
CA GLY A 89 9.15 2.10 16.77
C GLY A 89 8.56 3.21 15.92
N THR A 90 9.42 3.85 15.14
CA THR A 90 9.03 4.98 14.28
C THR A 90 9.27 4.73 12.80
N SER A 91 9.83 3.59 12.44
CA SER A 91 10.07 3.22 11.03
C SER A 91 8.77 2.88 10.31
N HIS A 92 8.80 2.90 8.98
CA HIS A 92 7.65 2.54 8.14
C HIS A 92 6.39 3.31 8.51
N GLN A 93 6.50 4.63 8.54
CA GLN A 93 5.42 5.50 9.05
C GLN A 93 4.12 5.33 8.28
N ASN A 94 4.18 5.08 6.96
CA ASN A 94 2.96 4.85 6.17
C ASN A 94 2.22 3.59 6.60
N ILE A 95 2.95 2.52 6.94
CA ILE A 95 2.32 1.31 7.45
C ILE A 95 1.67 1.58 8.79
N ARG A 96 2.39 2.24 9.71
CA ARG A 96 1.88 2.55 11.05
C ARG A 96 0.64 3.43 11.00
N ASN A 97 0.65 4.45 10.16
CA ASN A 97 -0.50 5.33 10.01
C ASN A 97 -1.70 4.58 9.42
N PHE A 98 -1.47 3.71 8.45
CA PHE A 98 -2.56 2.93 7.88
C PHE A 98 -3.14 1.92 8.88
N MET A 99 -2.30 1.32 9.72
CA MET A 99 -2.78 0.45 10.82
C MET A 99 -3.73 1.21 11.74
N ARG A 100 -3.42 2.49 12.00
CA ARG A 100 -4.17 3.31 12.95
C ARG A 100 -5.44 3.91 12.34
N TYR A 101 -5.34 4.46 11.14
CA TYR A 101 -6.43 5.24 10.54
C TYR A 101 -7.14 4.55 9.38
N GLY A 102 -6.52 3.53 8.78
CA GLY A 102 -7.12 2.79 7.69
C GLY A 102 -7.38 3.67 6.46
N TRP A 103 -8.38 3.27 5.68
CA TRP A 103 -8.73 3.96 4.45
C TRP A 103 -9.24 5.39 4.67
N ALA A 104 -9.81 5.67 5.84
CA ALA A 104 -10.28 7.03 6.14
C ALA A 104 -9.15 8.05 6.07
N GLY A 105 -7.90 7.63 6.32
CA GLY A 105 -6.75 8.51 6.30
C GLY A 105 -6.06 8.64 4.94
N ILE A 106 -6.48 7.88 3.93
CA ILE A 106 -5.81 7.88 2.63
C ILE A 106 -6.51 8.85 1.68
N GLN A 107 -5.78 9.86 1.19
CA GLN A 107 -6.28 10.82 0.19
C GLN A 107 -5.22 11.03 -0.88
N PHE A 108 -5.52 10.61 -2.11
CA PHE A 108 -4.65 10.87 -3.25
C PHE A 108 -4.98 12.23 -3.86
N LYS A 109 -3.94 12.94 -4.33
CA LYS A 109 -4.11 14.23 -4.98
C LYS A 109 -4.45 14.10 -6.47
N GLY A 110 -4.43 12.88 -7.02
CA GLY A 110 -4.78 12.61 -8.41
C GLY A 110 -5.53 11.29 -8.53
N LYS A 111 -6.08 11.02 -9.71
CA LYS A 111 -6.95 9.85 -9.92
C LYS A 111 -6.32 8.73 -10.73
N ASN A 112 -5.17 8.96 -11.34
CA ASN A 112 -4.59 8.03 -12.31
C ASN A 112 -3.20 7.56 -11.89
N THR A 113 -3.03 7.28 -10.59
CA THR A 113 -1.75 6.79 -10.07
C THR A 113 -1.38 5.46 -10.73
N LEU A 114 -2.34 4.57 -10.91
CA LEU A 114 -2.15 3.31 -11.63
C LEU A 114 -3.17 3.21 -12.75
N ARG A 115 -2.68 2.88 -13.94
CA ARG A 115 -3.51 2.64 -15.11
C ARG A 115 -3.14 1.29 -15.69
N LEU A 116 -4.14 0.50 -16.08
CA LEU A 116 -3.87 -0.78 -16.73
C LEU A 116 -3.05 -0.58 -17.99
N LYS A 117 -2.05 -1.44 -18.15
CA LYS A 117 -1.25 -1.47 -19.37
C LYS A 117 -2.03 -1.96 -20.56
#